data_8bafa4eb19f9676243e51a03a0965aef
#
_entry.id   8bafa4eb19f9676243e51a03a0965aef
#
_cell.length_a   1.000
_cell.length_b   1.000
_cell.length_c   1.000
_cell.angle_alpha   90.00
_cell.angle_beta   90.00
_cell.angle_gamma   90.00
#
_symmetry.space_group_name_H-M   'P 1'
#
loop_
_entity.id
_entity.type
_entity.pdbx_description
1 polymer ?
#
loop_
_entity_poly.entity_id
_entity_poly.type
_entity_poly.pdbx_seq_one_letter_code
_entity_poly.pdbx_strand_id
1 'polypeptide(L)'
;TLLAIMNDSQVLTTVTAVKDWGEVPDEWRKPVKVTLMCDGAPLGGANSEYTRVLSADNNWTCVWENLPLFLDGKVADYTLREIMIGDTPFDSTLQDGYSEYAVTHEPARYREGDAGDYKDPATWVDGSGERHYAKHVLLTVHNRPDGDVGKITVTKLFASIDGKKLEKIDGTYTFALYESPDAAGTPVATASMIYGNGTITPEDGIVRFEGLTLGKTYYVFELDDSGRPVPDGETRIISGMPCSAFGGGTAVALSPEHPGGEAEITNRINYA
;
A
#
# COMPACT_ATOMS: atom_id res chain seq x y z
N THR A 1 31.29 8.03 -39.96
CA THR A 1 30.88 7.20 -38.79
C THR A 1 31.32 7.85 -37.48
N LEU A 2 32.55 8.38 -37.40
CA LEU A 2 33.06 9.07 -36.20
C LEU A 2 32.29 10.38 -35.91
N LEU A 3 31.91 11.11 -37.00
CA LEU A 3 31.17 12.37 -36.88
C LEU A 3 29.75 12.20 -36.36
N ALA A 4 29.10 11.08 -36.69
CA ALA A 4 27.76 10.74 -36.18
C ALA A 4 27.78 10.37 -34.70
N ILE A 5 28.82 9.67 -34.24
CA ILE A 5 29.00 9.32 -32.83
C ILE A 5 29.27 10.57 -31.98
N MET A 6 30.03 11.54 -32.50
CA MET A 6 30.29 12.80 -31.79
C MET A 6 29.04 13.70 -31.73
N ASN A 7 28.13 13.65 -32.70
CA ASN A 7 26.88 14.41 -32.66
C ASN A 7 25.89 13.85 -31.66
N ASP A 8 25.74 12.54 -31.60
CA ASP A 8 24.78 11.91 -30.67
C ASP A 8 25.21 12.07 -29.19
N SER A 9 26.52 12.12 -28.91
CA SER A 9 27.03 12.34 -27.56
C SER A 9 26.90 13.77 -27.01
N GLN A 10 26.43 14.72 -27.84
CA GLN A 10 26.19 16.11 -27.46
C GLN A 10 24.71 16.46 -27.32
N VAL A 11 23.82 15.52 -27.55
CA VAL A 11 22.39 15.75 -27.35
C VAL A 11 22.11 15.73 -25.84
N LEU A 12 21.68 16.87 -25.30
CA LEU A 12 21.34 17.03 -23.90
C LEU A 12 19.83 16.91 -23.72
N THR A 13 19.47 16.37 -22.58
CA THR A 13 18.07 16.21 -22.14
C THR A 13 17.88 16.74 -20.72
N THR A 14 16.64 16.99 -20.38
CA THR A 14 16.18 17.32 -19.03
C THR A 14 15.41 16.11 -18.47
N VAL A 15 15.80 15.62 -17.32
CA VAL A 15 15.11 14.53 -16.63
C VAL A 15 14.24 15.12 -15.52
N THR A 16 12.95 14.87 -15.59
CA THR A 16 11.97 15.26 -14.57
C THR A 16 11.53 14.00 -13.83
N ALA A 17 11.62 14.03 -12.51
CA ALA A 17 11.05 13.01 -11.65
C ALA A 17 9.74 13.50 -11.02
N VAL A 18 8.76 12.62 -11.00
CA VAL A 18 7.47 12.84 -10.36
C VAL A 18 7.22 11.71 -9.37
N LYS A 19 6.82 12.08 -8.16
CA LYS A 19 6.31 11.17 -7.15
C LYS A 19 4.80 11.14 -7.24
N ASP A 20 4.27 9.98 -7.53
CA ASP A 20 2.84 9.74 -7.52
C ASP A 20 2.45 8.89 -6.31
N TRP A 21 1.57 9.44 -5.49
CA TRP A 21 1.02 8.78 -4.31
C TRP A 21 -0.33 8.10 -4.59
N GLY A 22 -0.88 8.26 -5.80
CA GLY A 22 -2.19 7.75 -6.14
C GLY A 22 -3.27 8.21 -5.15
N GLU A 23 -3.99 7.26 -4.58
CA GLU A 23 -5.08 7.51 -3.62
C GLU A 23 -4.63 7.61 -2.16
N VAL A 24 -3.32 7.61 -1.89
CA VAL A 24 -2.80 7.77 -0.51
C VAL A 24 -3.19 9.15 0.03
N PRO A 25 -3.87 9.23 1.20
CA PRO A 25 -4.26 10.50 1.81
C PRO A 25 -3.07 11.42 2.08
N ASP A 26 -3.28 12.74 1.97
CA ASP A 26 -2.21 13.73 2.08
C ASP A 26 -1.48 13.67 3.42
N GLU A 27 -2.18 13.40 4.52
CA GLU A 27 -1.62 13.27 5.87
C GLU A 27 -0.66 12.09 6.04
N TRP A 28 -0.65 11.15 5.08
CA TRP A 28 0.24 9.97 5.11
C TRP A 28 1.37 10.05 4.11
N ARG A 29 1.35 11.07 3.24
CA ARG A 29 2.41 11.28 2.27
C ARG A 29 3.64 11.82 2.96
N LYS A 30 4.73 11.11 2.85
CA LYS A 30 6.03 11.49 3.45
C LYS A 30 6.98 12.01 2.36
N PRO A 31 7.86 12.99 2.66
CA PRO A 31 8.91 13.36 1.72
C PRO A 31 9.75 12.15 1.32
N VAL A 32 10.08 12.04 0.03
CA VAL A 32 10.84 10.93 -0.51
C VAL A 32 12.17 11.45 -1.03
N LYS A 33 13.26 10.82 -0.62
CA LYS A 33 14.60 11.14 -1.15
C LYS A 33 14.94 10.15 -2.25
N VAL A 34 15.21 10.67 -3.44
CA VAL A 34 15.53 9.87 -4.64
C VAL A 34 16.92 10.19 -5.14
N THR A 35 17.58 9.21 -5.74
CA THR A 35 18.79 9.42 -6.53
C THR A 35 18.54 9.04 -7.97
N LEU A 36 19.11 9.84 -8.88
CA LEU A 36 19.05 9.55 -10.31
C LEU A 36 20.04 8.44 -10.65
N MET A 37 19.56 7.44 -11.34
CA MET A 37 20.33 6.31 -11.86
C MET A 37 20.52 6.47 -13.36
N CYS A 38 21.59 5.92 -13.89
CA CYS A 38 21.80 5.77 -15.31
C CYS A 38 22.44 4.40 -15.58
N ASP A 39 21.88 3.65 -16.53
CA ASP A 39 22.31 2.30 -16.89
C ASP A 39 22.50 1.39 -15.65
N GLY A 40 21.57 1.49 -14.69
CA GLY A 40 21.56 0.70 -13.47
C GLY A 40 22.52 1.15 -12.36
N ALA A 41 23.30 2.22 -12.57
CA ALA A 41 24.24 2.77 -11.60
C ALA A 41 23.83 4.17 -11.13
N PRO A 42 24.05 4.54 -9.83
CA PRO A 42 23.79 5.89 -9.36
C PRO A 42 24.78 6.89 -10.01
N LEU A 43 24.28 8.03 -10.51
CA LEU A 43 25.12 9.09 -11.06
C LEU A 43 26.00 9.78 -10.03
N GLY A 44 25.73 9.57 -8.73
CA GLY A 44 26.54 10.13 -7.66
C GLY A 44 26.20 9.50 -6.30
N GLY A 45 26.88 9.95 -5.26
CA GLY A 45 26.61 9.47 -3.89
C GLY A 45 25.30 10.02 -3.31
N ALA A 46 24.89 9.50 -2.17
CA ALA A 46 23.61 9.80 -1.50
C ALA A 46 23.36 11.29 -1.16
N ASN A 47 24.37 12.14 -1.25
CA ASN A 47 24.27 13.59 -1.03
C ASN A 47 24.82 14.38 -2.23
N SER A 48 24.84 13.78 -3.42
CA SER A 48 25.30 14.44 -4.64
C SER A 48 24.24 15.36 -5.24
N GLU A 49 24.62 16.10 -6.28
CA GLU A 49 23.69 16.90 -7.08
C GLU A 49 22.64 16.07 -7.82
N TYR A 50 22.82 14.74 -7.90
CA TYR A 50 21.86 13.81 -8.49
C TYR A 50 20.87 13.24 -7.48
N THR A 51 20.93 13.68 -6.23
CA THR A 51 20.00 13.32 -5.18
C THR A 51 19.06 14.49 -4.90
N ARG A 52 17.75 14.23 -4.85
CA ARG A 52 16.70 15.22 -4.62
C ARG A 52 15.69 14.69 -3.61
N VAL A 53 14.95 15.64 -3.01
CA VAL A 53 13.78 15.35 -2.19
C VAL A 53 12.53 15.72 -2.99
N LEU A 54 11.57 14.81 -3.04
CA LEU A 54 10.23 15.01 -3.57
C LEU A 54 9.28 15.17 -2.39
N SER A 55 8.57 16.28 -2.30
CA SER A 55 7.69 16.62 -1.19
C SER A 55 6.54 17.51 -1.65
N ALA A 56 5.60 17.78 -0.76
CA ALA A 56 4.51 18.71 -1.03
C ALA A 56 5.03 20.11 -1.38
N ASP A 57 6.15 20.55 -0.81
CA ASP A 57 6.74 21.89 -1.05
C ASP A 57 7.18 22.11 -2.49
N ASN A 58 7.53 21.04 -3.19
CA ASN A 58 7.92 21.07 -4.61
C ASN A 58 6.93 20.37 -5.54
N ASN A 59 5.67 20.21 -5.09
CA ASN A 59 4.62 19.51 -5.81
C ASN A 59 5.05 18.09 -6.24
N TRP A 60 5.82 17.42 -5.39
CA TRP A 60 6.29 16.05 -5.63
C TRP A 60 7.09 15.88 -6.91
N THR A 61 7.82 16.94 -7.33
CA THR A 61 8.54 16.98 -8.60
C THR A 61 9.94 17.55 -8.41
N CYS A 62 10.91 17.01 -9.14
CA CYS A 62 12.24 17.61 -9.27
C CYS A 62 12.79 17.44 -10.68
N VAL A 63 13.83 18.22 -10.99
CA VAL A 63 14.40 18.28 -12.34
C VAL A 63 15.93 18.21 -12.27
N TRP A 64 16.53 17.49 -13.23
CA TRP A 64 17.95 17.54 -13.56
C TRP A 64 18.09 17.98 -15.02
N GLU A 65 18.86 19.01 -15.24
CA GLU A 65 19.09 19.60 -16.55
C GLU A 65 20.47 19.21 -17.11
N ASN A 66 20.61 19.37 -18.43
CA ASN A 66 21.88 19.21 -19.12
C ASN A 66 22.51 17.81 -18.99
N LEU A 67 21.66 16.78 -18.94
CA LEU A 67 22.10 15.39 -18.91
C LEU A 67 22.28 14.86 -20.34
N PRO A 68 23.25 13.98 -20.62
CA PRO A 68 23.41 13.38 -21.94
C PRO A 68 22.22 12.48 -22.28
N LEU A 69 21.62 12.65 -23.47
CA LEU A 69 20.60 11.71 -23.94
C LEU A 69 21.20 10.38 -24.39
N PHE A 70 22.49 10.39 -24.76
CA PHE A 70 23.21 9.19 -25.22
C PHE A 70 24.46 8.98 -24.41
N LEU A 71 24.71 7.74 -24.03
CA LEU A 71 25.95 7.26 -23.45
C LEU A 71 26.44 6.07 -24.29
N ASP A 72 27.70 6.09 -24.66
CA ASP A 72 28.34 5.05 -25.49
C ASP A 72 27.54 4.69 -26.79
N GLY A 73 26.89 5.70 -27.40
CA GLY A 73 26.10 5.54 -28.61
C GLY A 73 24.73 4.90 -28.43
N LYS A 74 24.28 4.71 -27.18
CA LYS A 74 22.93 4.23 -26.83
C LYS A 74 22.16 5.32 -26.09
N VAL A 75 20.84 5.28 -26.15
CA VAL A 75 20.00 6.11 -25.30
C VAL A 75 20.29 5.76 -23.84
N ALA A 76 20.62 6.78 -23.05
CA ALA A 76 20.88 6.63 -21.63
C ALA A 76 19.61 6.14 -20.89
N ASP A 77 19.71 5.05 -20.16
CA ASP A 77 18.60 4.49 -19.39
C ASP A 77 18.54 5.18 -18.03
N TYR A 78 17.81 6.30 -17.98
CA TYR A 78 17.56 7.01 -16.73
C TYR A 78 16.43 6.36 -15.95
N THR A 79 16.71 6.08 -14.68
CA THR A 79 15.75 5.56 -13.71
C THR A 79 15.89 6.27 -12.37
N LEU A 80 14.96 6.06 -11.46
CA LEU A 80 15.01 6.58 -10.10
C LEU A 80 15.26 5.44 -9.11
N ARG A 81 15.97 5.76 -8.05
CA ARG A 81 16.02 4.91 -6.86
C ARG A 81 15.62 5.74 -5.64
N GLU A 82 14.61 5.31 -4.95
CA GLU A 82 14.31 5.85 -3.63
C GLU A 82 15.35 5.38 -2.63
N ILE A 83 15.81 6.28 -1.78
CA ILE A 83 16.81 5.99 -0.75
C ILE A 83 16.31 6.31 0.66
N MET A 84 15.26 7.12 0.79
CA MET A 84 14.56 7.37 2.05
C MET A 84 13.09 7.71 1.78
N ILE A 85 12.21 7.34 2.70
CA ILE A 85 10.83 7.80 2.81
C ILE A 85 10.61 8.35 4.23
N GLY A 86 10.29 9.63 4.35
CA GLY A 86 10.39 10.33 5.64
C GLY A 86 11.81 10.16 6.20
N ASP A 87 11.91 9.66 7.41
CA ASP A 87 13.18 9.39 8.10
C ASP A 87 13.63 7.91 7.97
N THR A 88 12.87 7.08 7.23
CA THR A 88 13.16 5.65 7.07
C THR A 88 14.05 5.42 5.84
N PRO A 89 15.25 4.83 6.00
CA PRO A 89 16.11 4.45 4.88
C PRO A 89 15.50 3.31 4.05
N PHE A 90 15.86 3.27 2.77
CA PHE A 90 15.57 2.14 1.89
C PHE A 90 16.18 0.85 2.44
N ASP A 91 15.35 -0.18 2.62
CA ASP A 91 15.80 -1.52 3.05
C ASP A 91 15.99 -2.41 1.83
N SER A 92 17.27 -2.62 1.46
CA SER A 92 17.64 -3.43 0.29
C SER A 92 17.37 -4.94 0.46
N THR A 93 16.95 -5.39 1.64
CA THR A 93 16.56 -6.79 1.88
C THR A 93 15.12 -7.06 1.50
N LEU A 94 14.30 -6.02 1.35
CA LEU A 94 12.92 -6.09 0.91
C LEU A 94 12.82 -5.99 -0.62
N GLN A 95 11.85 -6.66 -1.19
CA GLN A 95 11.63 -6.65 -2.64
C GLN A 95 11.25 -5.24 -3.16
N ASP A 96 10.50 -4.51 -2.38
CA ASP A 96 10.01 -3.15 -2.63
C ASP A 96 10.83 -2.06 -1.94
N GLY A 97 11.72 -2.43 -1.04
CA GLY A 97 12.70 -1.55 -0.44
C GLY A 97 12.34 -0.92 0.90
N TYR A 98 11.09 -0.99 1.36
CA TYR A 98 10.65 -0.47 2.66
C TYR A 98 9.70 -1.45 3.34
N SER A 99 9.69 -1.46 4.67
CA SER A 99 8.77 -2.30 5.45
C SER A 99 7.31 -1.80 5.45
N GLU A 100 7.10 -0.53 5.13
CA GLU A 100 5.79 0.12 5.19
C GLU A 100 5.26 0.57 3.82
N TYR A 101 6.11 0.57 2.79
CA TYR A 101 5.76 1.07 1.45
C TYR A 101 6.36 0.22 0.35
N ALA A 102 5.51 -0.25 -0.54
CA ALA A 102 5.92 -0.81 -1.83
C ALA A 102 6.28 0.32 -2.81
N VAL A 103 7.37 0.13 -3.55
CA VAL A 103 7.86 1.10 -4.53
C VAL A 103 7.76 0.50 -5.92
N THR A 104 7.08 1.20 -6.83
CA THR A 104 7.02 0.81 -8.23
C THR A 104 7.38 1.99 -9.15
N HIS A 105 7.84 1.68 -10.35
CA HIS A 105 8.27 2.67 -11.33
C HIS A 105 7.52 2.49 -12.64
N GLU A 106 7.14 3.60 -13.28
CA GLU A 106 6.72 3.55 -14.68
C GLU A 106 7.93 3.52 -15.61
N PRO A 107 7.79 2.94 -16.81
CA PRO A 107 8.78 3.11 -17.85
C PRO A 107 9.03 4.59 -18.16
N ALA A 108 10.29 4.96 -18.46
CA ALA A 108 10.63 6.31 -18.84
C ALA A 108 9.82 6.77 -20.06
N ARG A 109 9.30 7.99 -20.03
CA ARG A 109 8.54 8.59 -21.12
C ARG A 109 9.27 9.82 -21.65
N TYR A 110 9.12 10.12 -22.92
CA TYR A 110 9.96 11.06 -23.65
C TYR A 110 9.15 12.13 -24.37
N ARG A 111 9.69 13.36 -24.44
CA ARG A 111 9.08 14.48 -25.13
C ARG A 111 10.15 15.34 -25.81
N GLU A 112 9.88 15.85 -27.03
CA GLU A 112 10.80 16.71 -27.77
C GLU A 112 10.74 18.18 -27.33
N GLY A 113 9.53 18.72 -27.19
CA GLY A 113 9.32 20.13 -26.87
C GLY A 113 8.92 20.37 -25.41
N ASP A 114 8.78 21.63 -25.05
CA ASP A 114 8.37 22.04 -23.68
C ASP A 114 6.89 21.77 -23.40
N ALA A 115 6.11 21.49 -24.43
CA ALA A 115 4.69 21.16 -24.33
C ALA A 115 4.34 19.91 -25.15
N GLY A 116 3.19 19.32 -24.85
CA GLY A 116 2.67 18.12 -25.51
C GLY A 116 2.86 16.86 -24.70
N ASP A 117 2.33 15.76 -25.25
CA ASP A 117 2.32 14.47 -24.55
C ASP A 117 3.68 13.79 -24.59
N TYR A 118 4.01 13.13 -23.50
CA TYR A 118 5.16 12.23 -23.45
C TYR A 118 4.88 10.95 -24.25
N LYS A 119 5.89 10.48 -24.95
CA LYS A 119 5.85 9.31 -25.84
C LYS A 119 6.99 8.36 -25.51
N ASP A 120 6.96 7.20 -26.13
CA ASP A 120 8.04 6.24 -26.27
C ASP A 120 8.19 5.95 -27.77
N PRO A 121 9.39 5.96 -28.35
CA PRO A 121 10.73 5.97 -27.76
C PRO A 121 11.37 7.37 -27.64
N ALA A 122 12.60 7.41 -27.08
CA ALA A 122 13.40 8.64 -26.91
C ALA A 122 13.87 9.27 -28.24
N THR A 123 13.84 8.52 -29.32
CA THR A 123 14.20 8.98 -30.68
C THR A 123 13.20 8.47 -31.67
N TRP A 124 12.90 9.30 -32.69
CA TRP A 124 12.03 8.89 -33.82
C TRP A 124 12.45 9.56 -35.09
N VAL A 125 11.98 9.03 -36.21
CA VAL A 125 12.19 9.59 -37.54
C VAL A 125 10.84 10.04 -38.07
N ASP A 126 10.75 11.27 -38.58
CA ASP A 126 9.52 11.80 -39.14
C ASP A 126 9.28 11.32 -40.59
N GLY A 127 8.17 11.75 -41.17
CA GLY A 127 7.79 11.39 -42.53
C GLY A 127 8.74 11.93 -43.62
N SER A 128 9.63 12.88 -43.31
CA SER A 128 10.67 13.40 -44.21
C SER A 128 11.99 12.63 -44.09
N GLY A 129 12.12 11.74 -43.08
CA GLY A 129 13.35 11.01 -42.79
C GLY A 129 14.27 11.76 -41.81
N GLU A 130 13.82 12.85 -41.21
CA GLU A 130 14.58 13.60 -40.21
C GLU A 130 14.49 12.90 -38.84
N ARG A 131 15.65 12.82 -38.17
CA ARG A 131 15.74 12.21 -36.83
C ARG A 131 15.53 13.27 -35.77
N HIS A 132 14.60 12.96 -34.85
CA HIS A 132 14.24 13.77 -33.70
C HIS A 132 14.71 13.11 -32.41
N TYR A 133 14.95 13.93 -31.37
CA TYR A 133 15.49 13.51 -30.08
C TYR A 133 14.67 14.09 -28.97
N ALA A 134 14.51 13.31 -27.91
CA ALA A 134 13.85 13.78 -26.70
C ALA A 134 14.68 14.83 -25.97
N LYS A 135 14.09 15.97 -25.67
CA LYS A 135 14.67 17.00 -24.80
C LYS A 135 14.23 16.84 -23.33
N HIS A 136 13.19 16.06 -23.11
CA HIS A 136 12.64 15.82 -21.80
C HIS A 136 12.39 14.34 -21.58
N VAL A 137 12.80 13.84 -20.43
CA VAL A 137 12.54 12.49 -19.92
C VAL A 137 11.70 12.63 -18.67
N LEU A 138 10.60 11.90 -18.58
CA LEU A 138 9.74 11.82 -17.41
C LEU A 138 9.94 10.46 -16.74
N LEU A 139 10.24 10.49 -15.47
CA LEU A 139 10.34 9.33 -14.60
C LEU A 139 9.28 9.44 -13.50
N THR A 140 8.44 8.43 -13.37
CA THR A 140 7.41 8.38 -12.34
C THR A 140 7.71 7.26 -11.35
N VAL A 141 7.70 7.58 -10.07
CA VAL A 141 7.80 6.62 -8.98
C VAL A 141 6.53 6.66 -8.14
N HIS A 142 5.99 5.48 -7.88
CA HIS A 142 4.79 5.29 -7.08
C HIS A 142 5.17 4.65 -5.75
N ASN A 143 4.62 5.18 -4.65
CA ASN A 143 4.61 4.47 -3.38
C ASN A 143 3.18 4.14 -3.02
N ARG A 144 3.00 2.90 -2.70
CA ARG A 144 1.81 2.44 -2.01
C ARG A 144 2.25 1.97 -0.65
N PRO A 145 1.43 2.14 0.39
CA PRO A 145 1.69 1.46 1.65
C PRO A 145 1.96 -0.02 1.36
N ASP A 146 3.10 -0.53 1.81
CA ASP A 146 3.43 -1.95 1.64
C ASP A 146 2.61 -2.76 2.61
N GLY A 147 1.97 -3.74 2.06
CA GLY A 147 0.77 -4.20 2.64
C GLY A 147 -0.33 -3.20 2.27
N ASP A 148 -0.76 -3.19 1.03
CA ASP A 148 -2.15 -2.84 0.67
C ASP A 148 -3.13 -3.64 1.53
N VAL A 149 -2.58 -4.34 2.51
CA VAL A 149 -3.23 -5.35 3.30
C VAL A 149 -2.92 -5.14 4.77
N GLY A 150 -3.72 -4.26 5.32
CA GLY A 150 -3.92 -4.28 6.75
C GLY A 150 -4.46 -5.65 7.18
N LYS A 151 -4.25 -5.98 8.41
CA LYS A 151 -4.84 -7.16 9.04
C LYS A 151 -5.61 -6.78 10.31
N ILE A 152 -6.73 -7.44 10.54
CA ILE A 152 -7.45 -7.35 11.80
C ILE A 152 -7.51 -8.73 12.42
N THR A 153 -7.11 -8.79 13.67
CA THR A 153 -7.13 -10.00 14.47
C THR A 153 -8.32 -9.94 15.42
N VAL A 154 -9.20 -10.95 15.40
CA VAL A 154 -10.36 -11.03 16.26
C VAL A 154 -10.18 -12.17 17.26
N THR A 155 -10.17 -11.82 18.54
CA THR A 155 -10.13 -12.78 19.63
C THR A 155 -11.55 -13.04 20.14
N LYS A 156 -11.94 -14.32 20.19
CA LYS A 156 -13.22 -14.75 20.75
C LYS A 156 -13.08 -15.15 22.21
N LEU A 157 -13.90 -14.53 23.03
CA LEU A 157 -14.00 -14.85 24.45
C LEU A 157 -15.42 -15.31 24.83
N PHE A 158 -15.49 -16.05 25.94
CA PHE A 158 -16.74 -16.49 26.54
C PHE A 158 -16.80 -16.14 28.02
N ALA A 159 -17.96 -15.72 28.46
CA ALA A 159 -18.22 -15.42 29.85
C ALA A 159 -19.62 -15.89 30.24
N SER A 160 -19.82 -16.19 31.51
CA SER A 160 -21.15 -16.35 32.11
C SER A 160 -21.85 -14.99 32.18
N ILE A 161 -23.15 -14.99 32.43
CA ILE A 161 -23.95 -13.75 32.52
C ILE A 161 -23.44 -12.81 33.62
N ASP A 162 -22.86 -13.35 34.68
CA ASP A 162 -22.22 -12.58 35.76
C ASP A 162 -20.79 -12.14 35.44
N GLY A 163 -20.33 -12.36 34.19
CA GLY A 163 -19.05 -11.89 33.69
C GLY A 163 -17.83 -12.76 34.05
N LYS A 164 -18.02 -13.94 34.67
CA LYS A 164 -16.89 -14.85 34.87
C LYS A 164 -16.47 -15.48 33.57
N LYS A 165 -15.15 -15.49 33.32
CA LYS A 165 -14.56 -16.12 32.15
C LYS A 165 -14.97 -17.61 32.12
N LEU A 166 -15.43 -18.01 30.95
CA LEU A 166 -15.71 -19.41 30.64
C LEU A 166 -14.64 -19.97 29.73
N GLU A 167 -14.52 -21.28 29.71
CA GLU A 167 -13.73 -21.96 28.69
C GLU A 167 -14.43 -21.89 27.33
N LYS A 168 -13.73 -22.35 26.31
CA LYS A 168 -14.23 -22.39 24.94
C LYS A 168 -15.48 -23.25 24.85
N ILE A 169 -16.47 -22.75 24.13
CA ILE A 169 -17.75 -23.41 23.93
C ILE A 169 -17.84 -23.92 22.51
N ASP A 170 -18.19 -25.19 22.35
CA ASP A 170 -18.35 -25.82 21.07
C ASP A 170 -19.37 -25.07 20.21
N GLY A 171 -18.99 -24.79 18.96
CA GLY A 171 -19.83 -24.07 18.03
C GLY A 171 -19.05 -23.42 16.89
N THR A 172 -19.78 -22.82 15.94
CA THR A 172 -19.24 -22.03 14.86
C THR A 172 -19.55 -20.56 15.11
N TYR A 173 -18.53 -19.74 15.13
CA TYR A 173 -18.62 -18.30 15.38
C TYR A 173 -18.12 -17.56 14.16
N THR A 174 -18.99 -16.78 13.53
CA THR A 174 -18.69 -16.06 12.30
C THR A 174 -18.57 -14.57 12.58
N PHE A 175 -17.53 -13.96 12.04
CA PHE A 175 -17.26 -12.53 12.16
C PHE A 175 -17.30 -11.88 10.79
N ALA A 176 -17.70 -10.61 10.76
CA ALA A 176 -17.77 -9.80 9.57
C ALA A 176 -17.17 -8.43 9.81
N LEU A 177 -16.53 -7.89 8.78
CA LEU A 177 -16.04 -6.52 8.74
C LEU A 177 -16.95 -5.65 7.90
N TYR A 178 -17.26 -4.47 8.39
CA TYR A 178 -18.00 -3.43 7.68
C TYR A 178 -17.21 -2.12 7.66
N GLU A 179 -17.43 -1.29 6.66
CA GLU A 179 -16.90 0.09 6.62
C GLU A 179 -17.85 1.10 7.29
N SER A 180 -19.00 0.64 7.77
CA SER A 180 -20.00 1.46 8.44
C SER A 180 -20.21 0.99 9.89
N PRO A 181 -20.34 1.94 10.85
CA PRO A 181 -20.51 1.62 12.28
C PRO A 181 -21.85 0.95 12.61
N ASP A 182 -22.83 1.09 11.72
CA ASP A 182 -24.16 0.47 11.84
C ASP A 182 -24.28 -0.82 11.02
N ALA A 183 -23.15 -1.34 10.53
CA ALA A 183 -23.07 -2.50 9.64
C ALA A 183 -23.97 -2.40 8.39
N ALA A 184 -24.18 -1.17 7.89
CA ALA A 184 -24.93 -0.96 6.67
C ALA A 184 -24.19 -1.51 5.44
N GLY A 185 -24.94 -2.15 4.55
CA GLY A 185 -24.42 -2.70 3.31
C GLY A 185 -23.90 -4.13 3.42
N THR A 186 -23.09 -4.51 2.45
CA THR A 186 -22.47 -5.84 2.40
C THR A 186 -21.17 -5.82 3.22
N PRO A 187 -20.86 -6.86 4.01
CA PRO A 187 -19.59 -6.95 4.69
C PRO A 187 -18.43 -7.00 3.69
N VAL A 188 -17.35 -6.33 4.03
CA VAL A 188 -16.09 -6.33 3.25
C VAL A 188 -15.46 -7.71 3.24
N ALA A 189 -15.52 -8.39 4.39
CA ALA A 189 -14.99 -9.73 4.57
C ALA A 189 -15.76 -10.47 5.67
N THR A 190 -15.77 -11.79 5.58
CA THR A 190 -16.27 -12.68 6.64
C THR A 190 -15.28 -13.80 6.90
N ALA A 191 -15.17 -14.21 8.15
CA ALA A 191 -14.35 -15.34 8.55
C ALA A 191 -14.96 -16.05 9.75
N SER A 192 -14.73 -17.35 9.88
CA SER A 192 -15.33 -18.16 10.92
C SER A 192 -14.29 -18.87 11.77
N MET A 193 -14.66 -19.12 13.00
CA MET A 193 -13.93 -19.91 13.99
C MET A 193 -14.82 -21.08 14.43
N ILE A 194 -14.23 -22.24 14.55
CA ILE A 194 -14.92 -23.47 14.96
C ILE A 194 -14.26 -24.00 16.22
N TYR A 195 -15.05 -24.18 17.27
CA TYR A 195 -14.68 -24.99 18.43
C TYR A 195 -15.51 -26.26 18.43
N GLY A 196 -14.87 -27.43 18.55
CA GLY A 196 -15.60 -28.68 18.62
C GLY A 196 -14.71 -29.90 18.81
N ASN A 197 -15.17 -30.88 19.57
CA ASN A 197 -14.47 -32.14 19.80
C ASN A 197 -13.01 -32.00 20.25
N GLY A 198 -12.71 -30.98 21.04
CA GLY A 198 -11.35 -30.69 21.49
C GLY A 198 -10.44 -30.03 20.40
N THR A 199 -11.00 -29.73 19.24
CA THR A 199 -10.28 -29.08 18.13
C THR A 199 -10.72 -27.62 18.00
N ILE A 200 -9.80 -26.75 17.62
CA ILE A 200 -10.05 -25.34 17.33
C ILE A 200 -9.56 -25.06 15.93
N THR A 201 -10.39 -24.42 15.14
CA THR A 201 -10.02 -23.96 13.78
C THR A 201 -10.42 -22.49 13.62
N PRO A 202 -9.51 -21.56 13.41
CA PRO A 202 -8.04 -21.74 13.39
C PRO A 202 -7.45 -22.27 14.70
N GLU A 203 -6.32 -22.98 14.62
CA GLU A 203 -5.76 -23.74 15.76
C GLU A 203 -5.39 -22.88 16.98
N ASP A 204 -5.04 -21.62 16.76
CA ASP A 204 -4.75 -20.63 17.82
C ASP A 204 -6.00 -19.98 18.42
N GLY A 205 -7.19 -20.25 17.86
CA GLY A 205 -8.44 -19.67 18.31
C GLY A 205 -8.58 -18.17 18.00
N ILE A 206 -7.94 -17.71 16.96
CA ILE A 206 -7.93 -16.31 16.51
C ILE A 206 -8.38 -16.24 15.06
N VAL A 207 -9.36 -15.39 14.76
CA VAL A 207 -9.76 -15.09 13.38
C VAL A 207 -8.92 -13.92 12.85
N ARG A 208 -8.45 -14.07 11.63
CA ARG A 208 -7.67 -13.02 10.93
C ARG A 208 -8.38 -12.61 9.66
N PHE A 209 -8.50 -11.32 9.48
CA PHE A 209 -8.85 -10.71 8.23
C PHE A 209 -7.57 -10.10 7.66
N GLU A 210 -7.17 -10.56 6.49
CA GLU A 210 -5.99 -10.09 5.77
C GLU A 210 -6.40 -9.45 4.45
N GLY A 211 -5.52 -8.72 3.81
CA GLY A 211 -5.86 -8.09 2.55
C GLY A 211 -6.72 -6.84 2.67
N LEU A 212 -6.74 -6.19 3.82
CA LEU A 212 -7.59 -5.03 4.08
C LEU A 212 -6.92 -3.74 3.58
N THR A 213 -7.68 -2.87 2.95
CA THR A 213 -7.18 -1.55 2.50
C THR A 213 -6.79 -0.69 3.70
N LEU A 214 -5.56 -0.18 3.68
CA LEU A 214 -5.12 0.81 4.66
C LEU A 214 -5.85 2.14 4.43
N GLY A 215 -5.89 2.99 5.47
CA GLY A 215 -6.59 4.26 5.42
C GLY A 215 -8.07 4.18 5.66
N LYS A 216 -8.55 3.02 6.00
CA LYS A 216 -9.97 2.80 6.33
C LYS A 216 -10.15 2.43 7.79
N THR A 217 -11.32 2.75 8.29
CA THR A 217 -11.80 2.23 9.57
C THR A 217 -12.78 1.10 9.28
N TYR A 218 -12.51 -0.04 9.88
CA TYR A 218 -13.39 -1.20 9.82
C TYR A 218 -14.08 -1.40 11.15
N TYR A 219 -15.30 -1.91 11.09
CA TYR A 219 -16.12 -2.23 12.26
C TYR A 219 -16.34 -3.73 12.32
N VAL A 220 -15.94 -4.34 13.43
CA VAL A 220 -15.96 -5.79 13.61
C VAL A 220 -17.28 -6.19 14.27
N PHE A 221 -18.01 -7.11 13.66
CA PHE A 221 -19.22 -7.69 14.23
C PHE A 221 -19.15 -9.21 14.23
N GLU A 222 -19.74 -9.83 15.24
CA GLU A 222 -20.12 -11.22 15.17
C GLU A 222 -21.47 -11.33 14.45
N LEU A 223 -21.67 -12.40 13.72
CA LEU A 223 -22.95 -12.68 13.05
C LEU A 223 -23.77 -13.68 13.86
N ASP A 224 -25.07 -13.45 13.91
CA ASP A 224 -26.03 -14.43 14.46
C ASP A 224 -26.23 -15.61 13.46
N ASP A 225 -26.94 -16.64 13.88
CA ASP A 225 -27.24 -17.82 13.05
C ASP A 225 -28.04 -17.51 11.79
N SER A 226 -28.61 -16.31 11.67
CA SER A 226 -29.27 -15.80 10.47
C SER A 226 -28.34 -14.98 9.57
N GLY A 227 -27.05 -14.85 9.93
CA GLY A 227 -26.05 -14.08 9.21
C GLY A 227 -26.16 -12.57 9.40
N ARG A 228 -26.84 -12.10 10.44
CA ARG A 228 -27.00 -10.67 10.72
C ARG A 228 -25.96 -10.21 11.76
N PRO A 229 -25.38 -9.01 11.59
CA PRO A 229 -24.47 -8.45 12.57
C PRO A 229 -25.17 -8.25 13.93
N VAL A 230 -24.46 -8.58 15.00
CA VAL A 230 -24.93 -8.44 16.38
C VAL A 230 -24.35 -7.16 16.97
N PRO A 231 -25.17 -6.13 17.22
CA PRO A 231 -24.70 -4.93 17.93
C PRO A 231 -24.24 -5.21 19.35
N ASP A 232 -23.41 -4.32 19.88
CA ASP A 232 -22.84 -4.45 21.21
C ASP A 232 -23.92 -4.63 22.30
N GLY A 233 -23.76 -5.67 23.09
CA GLY A 233 -24.65 -6.02 24.20
C GLY A 233 -26.00 -6.63 23.78
N GLU A 234 -26.31 -6.74 22.50
CA GLU A 234 -27.55 -7.41 22.06
C GLU A 234 -27.49 -8.92 22.25
N THR A 235 -28.65 -9.49 22.55
CA THR A 235 -28.85 -10.95 22.67
C THR A 235 -29.36 -11.50 21.35
N ARG A 236 -28.68 -12.48 20.80
CA ARG A 236 -29.03 -13.20 19.57
C ARG A 236 -28.78 -14.70 19.74
N ILE A 237 -29.29 -15.49 18.80
CA ILE A 237 -28.91 -16.90 18.72
C ILE A 237 -27.61 -17.00 17.92
N ILE A 238 -26.57 -17.44 18.58
CA ILE A 238 -25.22 -17.61 18.00
C ILE A 238 -24.79 -19.04 18.29
N SER A 239 -24.50 -19.78 17.24
CA SER A 239 -24.15 -21.20 17.34
C SER A 239 -25.20 -22.03 18.12
N GLY A 240 -26.49 -21.78 17.85
CA GLY A 240 -27.61 -22.44 18.45
C GLY A 240 -27.93 -22.02 19.91
N MET A 241 -27.20 -21.06 20.45
CA MET A 241 -27.35 -20.62 21.84
C MET A 241 -27.73 -19.15 21.95
N PRO A 242 -28.63 -18.78 22.91
CA PRO A 242 -28.86 -17.37 23.19
C PRO A 242 -27.62 -16.76 23.89
N CYS A 243 -26.98 -15.80 23.24
CA CYS A 243 -25.80 -15.11 23.75
C CYS A 243 -25.98 -13.59 23.63
N SER A 244 -25.47 -12.86 24.61
CA SER A 244 -25.25 -11.42 24.49
C SER A 244 -23.83 -11.18 24.03
N ALA A 245 -23.66 -10.64 22.81
CA ALA A 245 -22.32 -10.35 22.27
C ALA A 245 -21.87 -8.95 22.68
N PHE A 246 -20.65 -8.85 23.19
CA PHE A 246 -19.98 -7.61 23.55
C PHE A 246 -18.75 -7.39 22.69
N GLY A 247 -18.48 -6.14 22.32
CA GLY A 247 -17.42 -5.76 21.40
C GLY A 247 -17.89 -5.64 19.94
N GLY A 248 -19.17 -5.91 19.66
CA GLY A 248 -19.76 -5.71 18.33
C GLY A 248 -19.73 -4.23 17.93
N GLY A 249 -19.24 -3.94 16.72
CA GLY A 249 -19.04 -2.58 16.24
C GLY A 249 -17.73 -1.95 16.71
N THR A 250 -16.78 -2.72 17.25
CA THR A 250 -15.44 -2.22 17.56
C THR A 250 -14.79 -1.66 16.30
N ALA A 251 -14.43 -0.37 16.37
CA ALA A 251 -13.76 0.34 15.29
C ALA A 251 -12.27 0.04 15.31
N VAL A 252 -11.73 -0.37 14.17
CA VAL A 252 -10.30 -0.61 13.96
C VAL A 252 -9.85 0.22 12.77
N ALA A 253 -9.11 1.29 13.03
CA ALA A 253 -8.51 2.11 12.01
C ALA A 253 -7.18 1.52 11.57
N LEU A 254 -7.03 1.24 10.28
CA LEU A 254 -5.79 0.76 9.70
C LEU A 254 -5.09 1.90 8.98
N SER A 255 -3.81 2.04 9.24
CA SER A 255 -2.95 3.04 8.57
C SER A 255 -1.62 2.40 8.17
N PRO A 256 -0.82 3.04 7.32
CA PRO A 256 0.53 2.58 7.03
C PRO A 256 1.40 2.43 8.28
N GLU A 257 1.24 3.31 9.27
CA GLU A 257 1.97 3.24 10.54
C GLU A 257 1.42 2.16 11.48
N HIS A 258 0.13 1.79 11.28
CA HIS A 258 -0.57 0.79 12.08
C HIS A 258 -1.35 -0.15 11.15
N PRO A 259 -0.65 -1.01 10.37
CA PRO A 259 -1.30 -1.92 9.43
C PRO A 259 -2.00 -3.09 10.10
N GLY A 260 -1.78 -3.28 11.40
CA GLY A 260 -2.43 -4.29 12.22
C GLY A 260 -3.38 -3.70 13.25
N GLY A 261 -4.54 -4.34 13.43
CA GLY A 261 -5.48 -3.98 14.48
C GLY A 261 -6.05 -5.21 15.16
N GLU A 262 -6.61 -5.01 16.33
CA GLU A 262 -7.17 -6.07 17.16
C GLU A 262 -8.59 -5.71 17.59
N ALA A 263 -9.44 -6.72 17.67
CA ALA A 263 -10.76 -6.62 18.24
C ALA A 263 -11.02 -7.84 19.12
N GLU A 264 -11.82 -7.65 20.15
CA GLU A 264 -12.24 -8.69 21.06
C GLU A 264 -13.76 -8.77 21.08
N ILE A 265 -14.30 -9.96 20.87
CA ILE A 265 -15.73 -10.23 20.94
C ILE A 265 -16.00 -11.25 22.04
N THR A 266 -16.75 -10.85 23.04
CA THR A 266 -17.13 -11.70 24.18
C THR A 266 -18.59 -12.10 24.11
N ASN A 267 -18.89 -13.40 24.08
CA ASN A 267 -20.25 -13.89 24.26
C ASN A 267 -20.53 -14.20 25.75
N ARG A 268 -21.52 -13.52 26.28
CA ARG A 268 -22.07 -13.86 27.63
C ARG A 268 -23.26 -14.81 27.47
N ILE A 269 -23.14 -15.93 28.14
CA ILE A 269 -24.09 -17.04 28.04
C ILE A 269 -24.75 -17.26 29.36
N ASN A 270 -26.05 -17.42 29.32
CA ASN A 270 -26.83 -17.79 30.48
C ASN A 270 -26.87 -19.33 30.54
N TYR A 271 -26.06 -19.91 31.40
CA TYR A 271 -26.24 -21.30 31.79
C TYR A 271 -27.31 -21.32 32.92
N ALA A 272 -28.54 -21.63 32.55
CA ALA A 272 -29.58 -21.96 33.53
C ALA A 272 -29.38 -23.38 34.06
#